data_cfd4a7902db7f79322b2ce5db5252354
#
_entry.id   cfd4a7902db7f79322b2ce5db5252354
#
_cell.length_a   1.000
_cell.length_b   1.000
_cell.length_c   1.000
_cell.angle_alpha   90.00
_cell.angle_beta   90.00
_cell.angle_gamma   90.00
#
_symmetry.space_group_name_H-M   'P 1'
#
loop_
_entity.id
_entity.type
_entity.pdbx_description
1 polymer ?
#
loop_
_entity_poly.entity_id
_entity_poly.type
_entity_poly.pdbx_seq_one_letter_code
_entity_poly.pdbx_strand_id
1 'polypeptide(L)'
;ALPFSITLPAGFEIVTGRPGPDFRIYTVRRGDQSFVMVYAGPASQFPIYSGQMVEAGGRASVVSTEDGVRHAMEHLFQRPDAPREIHVWTMSLDGADRALAEQIAQSVDLR
;
A
#
# COMPACT_ATOMS: atom_id res chain seq x y z
N ALA A 1 7.54 4.49 -15.91
CA ALA A 1 8.18 4.43 -14.58
C ALA A 1 7.12 4.59 -13.48
N LEU A 2 7.30 3.91 -12.37
CA LEU A 2 6.41 4.03 -11.23
C LEU A 2 6.63 5.37 -10.51
N PRO A 3 5.59 6.00 -9.97
CA PRO A 3 5.73 7.24 -9.18
C PRO A 3 6.27 7.00 -7.77
N PHE A 4 6.58 5.76 -7.43
CA PHE A 4 7.11 5.36 -6.12
C PHE A 4 8.16 4.27 -6.34
N SER A 5 9.00 4.06 -5.33
CA SER A 5 9.91 2.93 -5.27
C SER A 5 9.32 1.84 -4.38
N ILE A 6 9.64 0.59 -4.67
CA ILE A 6 9.16 -0.56 -3.93
C ILE A 6 10.16 -1.70 -4.10
N THR A 7 10.34 -2.49 -3.05
CA THR A 7 11.20 -3.66 -3.07
C THR A 7 10.33 -4.92 -3.08
N LEU A 8 10.51 -5.75 -4.10
CA LEU A 8 9.74 -6.99 -4.26
C LEU A 8 10.64 -8.20 -4.02
N PRO A 9 10.24 -9.13 -3.16
CA PRO A 9 10.91 -10.42 -3.07
C PRO A 9 10.77 -11.22 -4.37
N ALA A 10 11.62 -12.23 -4.55
CA ALA A 10 11.55 -13.11 -5.72
C ALA A 10 10.17 -13.76 -5.84
N GLY A 11 9.67 -13.87 -7.06
CA GLY A 11 8.37 -14.46 -7.34
C GLY A 11 7.19 -13.50 -7.28
N PHE A 12 7.42 -12.26 -6.87
CA PHE A 12 6.37 -11.23 -6.87
C PHE A 12 6.39 -10.40 -8.13
N GLU A 13 5.22 -9.89 -8.52
CA GLU A 13 5.08 -9.00 -9.66
C GLU A 13 4.12 -7.86 -9.32
N ILE A 14 4.25 -6.75 -10.06
CA ILE A 14 3.31 -5.63 -10.02
C ILE A 14 2.47 -5.65 -11.29
N VAL A 15 1.15 -5.53 -11.11
CA VAL A 15 0.20 -5.39 -12.22
C VAL A 15 -0.42 -4.01 -12.13
N THR A 16 -0.38 -3.27 -13.24
CA THR A 16 -0.95 -1.93 -13.30
C THR A 16 -2.37 -1.98 -13.86
N GLY A 17 -3.33 -1.43 -13.09
CA GLY A 17 -4.70 -1.21 -13.54
C GLY A 17 -4.97 0.27 -13.75
N ARG A 18 -5.84 0.59 -14.70
CA ARG A 18 -6.25 1.97 -14.99
C ARG A 18 -7.77 2.07 -14.95
N PRO A 19 -8.37 2.03 -13.74
CA PRO A 19 -9.83 2.09 -13.62
C PRO A 19 -10.42 3.46 -13.94
N GLY A 20 -9.57 4.52 -14.02
CA GLY A 20 -10.01 5.86 -14.36
C GLY A 20 -8.94 6.63 -15.14
N PRO A 21 -9.28 7.80 -15.70
CA PRO A 21 -8.36 8.55 -16.56
C PRO A 21 -7.22 9.23 -15.80
N ASP A 22 -7.42 9.53 -14.51
CA ASP A 22 -6.51 10.33 -13.71
C ASP A 22 -5.93 9.58 -12.52
N PHE A 23 -6.18 8.26 -12.40
CA PHE A 23 -5.57 7.46 -11.34
C PHE A 23 -5.26 6.04 -11.81
N ARG A 24 -4.37 5.37 -11.09
CA ARG A 24 -3.97 4.00 -11.34
C ARG A 24 -4.00 3.21 -10.04
N ILE A 25 -4.28 1.91 -10.17
CA ILE A 25 -4.17 0.95 -9.07
C ILE A 25 -3.11 -0.07 -9.45
N TYR A 26 -2.14 -0.24 -8.58
CA TYR A 26 -1.09 -1.25 -8.74
C TYR A 26 -1.37 -2.38 -7.75
N THR A 27 -1.30 -3.61 -8.24
CA THR A 27 -1.47 -4.79 -7.41
C THR A 27 -0.15 -5.55 -7.35
N VAL A 28 0.36 -5.76 -6.15
CA VAL A 28 1.53 -6.60 -5.91
C VAL A 28 1.01 -7.99 -5.57
N ARG A 29 1.43 -8.98 -6.34
CA ARG A 29 0.92 -10.34 -6.19
C ARG A 29 2.00 -11.38 -6.42
N ARG A 30 1.75 -12.58 -5.90
CA ARG A 30 2.53 -13.78 -6.17
C ARG A 30 1.55 -14.85 -6.65
N GLY A 31 1.66 -15.27 -7.91
CA GLY A 31 0.66 -16.13 -8.54
C GLY A 31 -0.70 -15.43 -8.55
N ASP A 32 -1.73 -16.08 -8.01
CA ASP A 32 -3.08 -15.54 -7.95
C ASP A 32 -3.38 -14.80 -6.64
N GLN A 33 -2.41 -14.71 -5.72
CA GLN A 33 -2.62 -14.10 -4.42
C GLN A 33 -2.14 -12.65 -4.44
N SER A 34 -3.05 -11.72 -4.16
CA SER A 34 -2.72 -10.30 -3.97
C SER A 34 -2.22 -10.08 -2.55
N PHE A 35 -1.16 -9.30 -2.40
CA PHE A 35 -0.53 -8.99 -1.11
C PHE A 35 -0.66 -7.53 -0.73
N VAL A 36 -0.45 -6.63 -1.68
CA VAL A 36 -0.41 -5.18 -1.45
C VAL A 36 -1.07 -4.48 -2.63
N MET A 37 -1.80 -3.42 -2.33
CA MET A 37 -2.38 -2.54 -3.33
C MET A 37 -1.79 -1.15 -3.17
N VAL A 38 -1.59 -0.45 -4.29
CA VAL A 38 -1.11 0.93 -4.28
C VAL A 38 -2.02 1.74 -5.21
N TYR A 39 -2.62 2.79 -4.65
CA TYR A 39 -3.36 3.79 -5.41
C TYR A 39 -2.44 4.98 -5.67
N ALA A 40 -2.47 5.51 -6.90
CA ALA A 40 -1.77 6.73 -7.24
C ALA A 40 -2.72 7.64 -8.03
N GLY A 41 -3.07 8.78 -7.46
CA GLY A 41 -4.04 9.68 -8.07
C GLY A 41 -4.29 10.93 -7.25
N PRO A 42 -5.35 11.70 -7.61
CA PRO A 42 -5.61 13.00 -6.98
C PRO A 42 -6.17 12.91 -5.57
N ALA A 43 -6.90 11.85 -5.23
CA ALA A 43 -7.51 11.69 -3.91
C ALA A 43 -7.78 10.22 -3.62
N SER A 44 -7.22 9.72 -2.53
CA SER A 44 -7.40 8.33 -2.10
C SER A 44 -8.57 8.22 -1.11
N GLN A 45 -8.90 6.97 -0.76
CA GLN A 45 -9.92 6.68 0.25
C GLN A 45 -9.30 6.40 1.63
N PHE A 46 -8.06 6.86 1.85
CA PHE A 46 -7.38 6.70 3.12
C PHE A 46 -8.12 7.43 4.26
N PRO A 47 -8.30 6.82 5.46
CA PRO A 47 -7.98 5.43 5.76
C PRO A 47 -9.13 4.47 5.40
N ILE A 48 -8.78 3.28 4.94
CA ILE A 48 -9.77 2.23 4.66
C ILE A 48 -9.91 1.26 5.83
N TYR A 49 -8.90 1.17 6.68
CA TYR A 49 -8.94 0.34 7.89
C TYR A 49 -9.17 1.19 9.11
N SER A 50 -9.84 0.60 10.11
CA SER A 50 -9.95 1.20 11.43
C SER A 50 -8.74 0.82 12.27
N GLY A 51 -8.13 1.79 12.91
CA GLY A 51 -6.97 1.53 13.75
C GLY A 51 -6.35 2.83 14.23
N GLN A 52 -5.21 2.70 14.88
CA GLN A 52 -4.47 3.85 15.38
C GLN A 52 -3.70 4.49 14.24
N MET A 53 -3.84 5.81 14.09
CA MET A 53 -3.11 6.57 13.08
C MET A 53 -1.82 7.13 13.68
N VAL A 54 -0.72 6.99 12.93
CA VAL A 54 0.58 7.55 13.28
C VAL A 54 1.10 8.33 12.08
N GLU A 55 1.61 9.54 12.33
CA GLU A 55 2.23 10.34 11.28
C GLU A 55 3.71 10.51 11.60
N ALA A 56 4.55 10.20 10.62
CA ALA A 56 6.00 10.32 10.74
C ALA A 56 6.63 10.46 9.36
N GLY A 57 7.59 11.38 9.22
CA GLY A 57 8.39 11.50 7.99
C GLY A 57 7.58 11.81 6.74
N GLY A 58 6.49 12.56 6.86
CA GLY A 58 5.62 12.90 5.73
C GLY A 58 4.68 11.77 5.30
N ARG A 59 4.56 10.73 6.11
CA ARG A 59 3.73 9.58 5.86
C ARG A 59 2.75 9.39 7.00
N ALA A 60 1.46 9.27 6.68
CA ALA A 60 0.44 8.86 7.64
C ALA A 60 0.26 7.34 7.53
N SER A 61 0.12 6.67 8.65
CA SER A 61 -0.02 5.20 8.68
C SER A 61 -1.12 4.80 9.64
N VAL A 62 -1.87 3.78 9.25
CA VAL A 62 -2.89 3.16 10.10
C VAL A 62 -2.57 1.68 10.21
N VAL A 63 -2.55 1.18 11.44
CA VAL A 63 -2.39 -0.25 11.73
C VAL A 63 -3.67 -0.75 12.35
N SER A 64 -4.30 -1.72 11.69
CA SER A 64 -5.50 -2.37 12.18
C SER A 64 -5.11 -3.63 12.96
N THR A 65 -5.61 -3.75 14.18
CA THR A 65 -5.40 -4.93 15.00
C THR A 65 -6.71 -5.60 15.34
N GLU A 66 -6.66 -6.92 15.49
CA GLU A 66 -7.80 -7.73 15.85
C GLU A 66 -7.30 -8.74 16.90
N ASP A 67 -7.91 -8.72 18.09
CA ASP A 67 -7.50 -9.54 19.23
C ASP A 67 -6.02 -9.39 19.58
N GLY A 68 -5.50 -8.15 19.48
CA GLY A 68 -4.10 -7.84 19.80
C GLY A 68 -3.09 -8.24 18.72
N VAL A 69 -3.55 -8.76 17.59
CA VAL A 69 -2.69 -9.17 16.47
C VAL A 69 -2.89 -8.21 15.31
N ARG A 70 -1.79 -7.78 14.67
CA ARG A 70 -1.91 -6.95 13.48
C ARG A 70 -2.64 -7.71 12.37
N HIS A 71 -3.66 -7.05 11.82
CA HIS A 71 -4.52 -7.59 10.80
C HIS A 71 -4.19 -7.03 9.42
N ALA A 72 -3.97 -5.71 9.35
CA ALA A 72 -3.63 -5.01 8.13
C ALA A 72 -2.98 -3.68 8.45
N MET A 73 -2.33 -3.10 7.47
CA MET A 73 -1.77 -1.76 7.59
C MET A 73 -1.90 -1.00 6.28
N GLU A 74 -1.84 0.33 6.38
CA GLU A 74 -1.88 1.21 5.22
C GLU A 74 -1.05 2.45 5.48
N HIS A 75 -0.58 3.06 4.39
CA HIS A 75 0.21 4.27 4.43
C HIS A 75 -0.31 5.25 3.39
N LEU A 76 -0.30 6.52 3.74
CA LEU A 76 -0.62 7.60 2.80
C LEU A 76 0.58 8.53 2.66
N PHE A 77 0.99 8.75 1.41
CA PHE A 77 1.99 9.75 1.05
C PHE A 77 1.27 10.86 0.30
N GLN A 78 1.51 12.12 0.69
CA GLN A 78 0.95 13.27 0.00
C GLN A 78 2.07 14.02 -0.72
N ARG A 79 1.78 14.50 -1.93
CA ARG A 79 2.75 15.16 -2.80
C ARG A 79 2.19 16.48 -3.30
N PRO A 80 3.07 17.48 -3.58
CA PRO A 80 2.62 18.73 -4.19
C PRO A 80 2.27 18.58 -5.67
N ASP A 81 2.85 17.57 -6.36
CA ASP A 81 2.67 17.33 -7.79
C ASP A 81 1.89 16.03 -8.03
N ALA A 82 1.37 15.88 -9.24
CA ALA A 82 0.65 14.68 -9.62
C ALA A 82 1.59 13.46 -9.73
N PRO A 83 1.19 12.28 -9.27
CA PRO A 83 -0.03 12.01 -8.50
C PRO A 83 0.08 12.62 -7.11
N ARG A 84 -0.99 13.26 -6.66
CA ARG A 84 -0.99 14.02 -5.41
C ARG A 84 -1.01 13.14 -4.17
N GLU A 85 -1.60 11.95 -4.28
CA GLU A 85 -1.65 10.99 -3.19
C GLU A 85 -1.25 9.61 -3.66
N ILE A 86 -0.43 8.96 -2.85
CA ILE A 86 -0.07 7.55 -3.02
C ILE A 86 -0.49 6.84 -1.76
N HIS A 87 -1.42 5.89 -1.89
CA HIS A 87 -2.01 5.16 -0.78
C HIS A 87 -1.67 3.68 -0.96
N VAL A 88 -0.98 3.12 0.04
CA VAL A 88 -0.53 1.73 0.05
C VAL A 88 -1.29 0.99 1.13
N TRP A 89 -1.82 -0.20 0.83
CA TRP A 89 -2.44 -1.02 1.87
C TRP A 89 -2.20 -2.50 1.62
N THR A 90 -2.09 -3.23 2.73
CA THR A 90 -1.93 -4.69 2.67
C THR A 90 -3.28 -5.36 2.58
N MET A 91 -3.31 -6.54 1.94
CA MET A 91 -4.45 -7.43 2.06
C MET A 91 -4.47 -8.04 3.46
N SER A 92 -5.65 -8.49 3.90
CA SER A 92 -5.80 -9.17 5.17
C SER A 92 -5.33 -10.61 5.03
N LEU A 93 -4.07 -10.85 5.37
CA LEU A 93 -3.42 -12.15 5.24
C LEU A 93 -2.94 -12.63 6.61
N ASP A 94 -2.61 -13.91 6.70
CA ASP A 94 -2.17 -14.53 7.94
C ASP A 94 -0.72 -15.01 7.86
N GLY A 95 -0.07 -15.12 9.01
CA GLY A 95 1.22 -15.77 9.18
C GLY A 95 2.34 -15.17 8.30
N ALA A 96 3.05 -16.03 7.59
CA ALA A 96 4.18 -15.61 6.75
C ALA A 96 3.75 -14.69 5.61
N ASP A 97 2.56 -14.90 5.06
CA ASP A 97 2.06 -14.05 3.98
C ASP A 97 1.77 -12.63 4.47
N ARG A 98 1.24 -12.49 5.69
CA ARG A 98 1.05 -11.17 6.30
C ARG A 98 2.39 -10.47 6.50
N ALA A 99 3.40 -11.20 7.00
CA ALA A 99 4.73 -10.62 7.21
C ALA A 99 5.34 -10.14 5.89
N LEU A 100 5.19 -10.90 4.81
CA LEU A 100 5.65 -10.50 3.48
C LEU A 100 4.90 -9.27 2.97
N ALA A 101 3.58 -9.24 3.13
CA ALA A 101 2.77 -8.09 2.70
C ALA A 101 3.20 -6.83 3.45
N GLU A 102 3.41 -6.91 4.76
CA GLU A 102 3.88 -5.77 5.56
C GLU A 102 5.27 -5.32 5.13
N GLN A 103 6.17 -6.25 4.88
CA GLN A 103 7.52 -5.93 4.41
C GLN A 103 7.48 -5.18 3.07
N ILE A 104 6.67 -5.65 2.13
CA ILE A 104 6.53 -5.03 0.82
C ILE A 104 5.93 -3.63 0.96
N ALA A 105 4.83 -3.49 1.71
CA ALA A 105 4.18 -2.20 1.92
C ALA A 105 5.12 -1.19 2.59
N GLN A 106 5.93 -1.63 3.55
CA GLN A 106 6.89 -0.78 4.24
C GLN A 106 8.02 -0.30 3.32
N SER A 107 8.30 -1.03 2.23
CA SER A 107 9.36 -0.68 1.30
C SER A 107 8.95 0.41 0.30
N VAL A 108 7.67 0.78 0.26
CA VAL A 108 7.20 1.82 -0.65
C VAL A 108 7.65 3.19 -0.16
N ASP A 109 8.19 3.99 -1.08
CA ASP A 109 8.60 5.35 -0.80
C ASP A 109 8.38 6.21 -2.04
N LEU A 110 8.33 7.53 -1.85
CA LEU A 110 8.18 8.48 -2.94
C LEU A 110 9.46 8.54 -3.78
N ARG A 111 9.26 8.78 -5.05
CA ARG A 111 10.37 9.07 -5.97
C ARG A 111 10.55 10.56 -6.16
#